data_99034cbc0837d7fc400feb5dad18b39e
#
_entry.id   99034cbc0837d7fc400feb5dad18b39e
#
_cell.length_a   1.000
_cell.length_b   1.000
_cell.length_c   1.000
_cell.angle_alpha   90.00
_cell.angle_beta   90.00
_cell.angle_gamma   90.00
#
_symmetry.space_group_name_H-M   'P 1'
#
loop_
_entity.id
_entity.type
_entity.pdbx_description
1 polymer ?
#
loop_
_entity_poly.entity_id
_entity_poly.type
_entity_poly.pdbx_seq_one_letter_code
_entity_poly.pdbx_strand_id
1 'polypeptide(L)'
;VLMMACSCSLLPTKQVEVVSKPIERTIVQPIMPREIDLKDPYWYVVSNENIDEFLVRIEKESGQVVFFAMSVPDYELMAYNMQELKRYINELKEVVVYYKKVTTPKEGDNSNENIK
;
A
#
# COMPACT_ATOMS: atom_id res chain seq x y z
N VAL A 1 -40.42 -65.43 -40.03
CA VAL A 1 -40.71 -64.60 -38.91
C VAL A 1 -39.37 -64.21 -38.26
N LEU A 2 -38.95 -62.93 -38.50
CA LEU A 2 -37.68 -62.39 -38.03
C LEU A 2 -37.93 -61.59 -36.73
N MET A 3 -37.53 -62.13 -35.58
CA MET A 3 -37.57 -61.45 -34.34
C MET A 3 -36.31 -60.58 -34.17
N MET A 4 -36.48 -59.26 -34.30
CA MET A 4 -35.47 -58.28 -33.90
C MET A 4 -35.50 -58.11 -32.38
N ALA A 5 -34.49 -58.65 -31.70
CA ALA A 5 -34.25 -58.34 -30.25
C ALA A 5 -33.61 -56.98 -30.13
N CYS A 6 -34.37 -56.00 -29.66
CA CYS A 6 -33.86 -54.67 -29.33
C CYS A 6 -33.20 -54.74 -27.96
N SER A 7 -31.88 -54.85 -27.93
CA SER A 7 -31.06 -54.85 -26.71
C SER A 7 -30.81 -53.40 -26.29
N CYS A 8 -31.65 -52.85 -25.42
CA CYS A 8 -31.35 -51.58 -24.72
C CYS A 8 -30.27 -51.80 -23.69
N SER A 9 -29.05 -51.35 -23.96
CA SER A 9 -27.97 -51.27 -22.99
C SER A 9 -28.30 -50.20 -21.95
N LEU A 10 -28.84 -50.60 -20.83
CA LEU A 10 -28.93 -49.77 -19.63
C LEU A 10 -27.53 -49.68 -18.98
N LEU A 11 -26.68 -48.79 -19.52
CA LEU A 11 -25.47 -48.43 -18.83
C LEU A 11 -25.82 -47.43 -17.68
N PRO A 12 -25.49 -47.76 -16.44
CA PRO A 12 -25.71 -46.81 -15.33
C PRO A 12 -24.80 -45.61 -15.52
N THR A 13 -25.40 -44.49 -15.87
CA THR A 13 -24.66 -43.20 -15.91
C THR A 13 -24.29 -42.81 -14.47
N LYS A 14 -23.03 -42.96 -14.14
CA LYS A 14 -22.52 -42.52 -12.85
C LYS A 14 -22.56 -41.00 -12.84
N GLN A 15 -23.53 -40.41 -12.15
CA GLN A 15 -23.59 -38.98 -11.94
C GLN A 15 -22.42 -38.61 -11.01
N VAL A 16 -21.50 -37.79 -11.55
CA VAL A 16 -20.43 -37.21 -10.75
C VAL A 16 -21.04 -35.99 -10.05
N GLU A 17 -21.35 -36.13 -8.78
CA GLU A 17 -21.76 -35.02 -7.95
C GLU A 17 -20.55 -34.13 -7.67
N VAL A 18 -20.48 -32.98 -8.34
CA VAL A 18 -19.44 -31.98 -8.06
C VAL A 18 -19.85 -31.22 -6.80
N VAL A 19 -19.35 -31.67 -5.66
CA VAL A 19 -19.51 -30.97 -4.38
C VAL A 19 -18.52 -29.81 -4.37
N SER A 20 -18.95 -28.61 -4.73
CA SER A 20 -18.17 -27.40 -4.51
C SER A 20 -18.26 -27.03 -3.04
N LYS A 21 -17.22 -27.37 -2.28
CA LYS A 21 -17.10 -26.93 -0.89
C LYS A 21 -16.51 -25.54 -0.86
N PRO A 22 -17.20 -24.49 -0.39
CA PRO A 22 -16.61 -23.17 -0.28
C PRO A 22 -15.43 -23.23 0.71
N ILE A 23 -14.26 -22.84 0.21
CA ILE A 23 -13.08 -22.72 1.07
C ILE A 23 -13.18 -21.37 1.77
N GLU A 24 -13.47 -21.39 3.05
CA GLU A 24 -13.44 -20.19 3.88
C GLU A 24 -11.99 -19.73 4.05
N ARG A 25 -11.65 -18.61 3.41
CA ARG A 25 -10.31 -18.00 3.54
C ARG A 25 -10.38 -16.95 4.63
N THR A 26 -9.69 -17.18 5.72
CA THR A 26 -9.49 -16.14 6.74
C THR A 26 -8.44 -15.15 6.23
N ILE A 27 -8.87 -13.94 5.90
CA ILE A 27 -7.97 -12.86 5.49
C ILE A 27 -7.62 -12.06 6.73
N VAL A 28 -6.35 -12.17 7.15
CA VAL A 28 -5.82 -11.34 8.23
C VAL A 28 -5.42 -9.98 7.65
N GLN A 29 -6.09 -8.92 8.11
CA GLN A 29 -5.75 -7.57 7.70
C GLN A 29 -4.70 -6.97 8.64
N PRO A 30 -3.53 -6.59 8.14
CA PRO A 30 -2.52 -5.93 8.96
C PRO A 30 -2.97 -4.55 9.40
N ILE A 31 -2.48 -4.13 10.56
CA ILE A 31 -2.68 -2.77 11.05
C ILE A 31 -1.91 -1.80 10.14
N MET A 32 -2.53 -0.67 9.79
CA MET A 32 -1.86 0.37 9.00
C MET A 32 -0.68 0.95 9.80
N PRO A 33 0.42 1.27 9.11
CA PRO A 33 1.53 1.96 9.74
C PRO A 33 1.06 3.28 10.39
N ARG A 34 1.71 3.62 11.50
CA ARG A 34 1.48 4.90 12.17
C ARG A 34 1.88 6.05 11.25
N GLU A 35 1.14 7.15 11.31
CA GLU A 35 1.47 8.35 10.54
C GLU A 35 2.85 8.89 10.92
N ILE A 36 3.56 9.41 9.92
CA ILE A 36 4.88 10.00 10.09
C ILE A 36 4.69 11.47 10.47
N ASP A 37 5.27 11.86 11.61
CA ASP A 37 5.35 13.24 12.05
C ASP A 37 6.73 13.80 11.66
N LEU A 38 6.80 14.38 10.45
CA LEU A 38 8.01 15.01 9.94
C LEU A 38 8.14 16.42 10.53
N LYS A 39 9.36 16.74 11.01
CA LYS A 39 9.69 18.08 11.47
C LYS A 39 10.34 18.86 10.34
N ASP A 40 9.99 20.12 10.22
CA ASP A 40 10.59 21.02 9.24
C ASP A 40 11.91 21.54 9.76
N PRO A 41 13.04 21.27 9.09
CA PRO A 41 14.32 21.86 9.42
C PRO A 41 14.34 23.34 9.02
N TYR A 42 15.02 24.17 9.82
CA TYR A 42 15.27 25.55 9.45
C TYR A 42 16.50 25.64 8.54
N TRP A 43 16.35 26.30 7.41
CA TRP A 43 17.40 26.48 6.42
C TRP A 43 17.90 27.90 6.36
N TYR A 44 19.22 28.07 6.34
CA TYR A 44 19.87 29.36 6.12
C TYR A 44 20.31 29.45 4.66
N VAL A 45 19.99 30.54 4.00
CA VAL A 45 20.54 30.85 2.69
C VAL A 45 21.74 31.75 2.93
N VAL A 46 22.94 31.25 2.68
CA VAL A 46 24.20 31.96 2.89
C VAL A 46 24.76 32.40 1.57
N SER A 47 25.11 33.67 1.45
CA SER A 47 25.72 34.31 0.30
C SER A 47 26.93 35.14 0.72
N ASN A 48 27.65 35.68 -0.24
CA ASN A 48 28.76 36.61 0.04
C ASN A 48 28.34 37.85 0.85
N GLU A 49 27.08 38.19 0.85
CA GLU A 49 26.57 39.38 1.52
C GLU A 49 26.27 39.16 3.00
N ASN A 50 25.99 37.90 3.43
CA ASN A 50 25.54 37.59 4.78
C ASN A 50 26.40 36.53 5.50
N ILE A 51 27.51 36.08 4.88
CA ILE A 51 28.32 35.00 5.45
C ILE A 51 28.92 35.38 6.81
N ASP A 52 29.38 36.60 7.01
CA ASP A 52 29.99 37.05 8.27
C ASP A 52 28.96 37.07 9.40
N GLU A 53 27.77 37.57 9.14
CA GLU A 53 26.64 37.52 10.09
C GLU A 53 26.24 36.08 10.43
N PHE A 54 26.22 35.22 9.44
CA PHE A 54 25.89 33.81 9.62
C PHE A 54 26.90 33.12 10.53
N LEU A 55 28.21 33.33 10.31
CA LEU A 55 29.26 32.74 11.14
C LEU A 55 29.18 33.19 12.60
N VAL A 56 28.96 34.48 12.82
CA VAL A 56 28.76 35.04 14.21
C VAL A 56 27.54 34.41 14.88
N ARG A 57 26.47 34.22 14.14
CA ARG A 57 25.24 33.60 14.66
C ARG A 57 25.48 32.13 15.06
N ILE A 58 26.11 31.33 14.18
CA ILE A 58 26.40 29.93 14.48
C ILE A 58 27.32 29.79 15.69
N GLU A 59 28.36 30.62 15.79
CA GLU A 59 29.24 30.62 16.94
C GLU A 59 28.50 30.93 18.23
N LYS A 60 27.59 31.90 18.20
CA LYS A 60 26.74 32.24 19.33
C LYS A 60 25.76 31.17 19.76
N GLU A 61 25.17 30.46 18.80
CA GLU A 61 24.18 29.43 19.05
C GLU A 61 24.81 28.09 19.50
N SER A 62 25.95 27.72 18.89
CA SER A 62 26.59 26.40 19.06
C SER A 62 27.88 26.41 19.82
N GLY A 63 28.43 27.61 20.16
CA GLY A 63 29.73 27.78 20.81
C GLY A 63 30.93 27.49 19.90
N GLN A 64 30.72 27.11 18.65
CA GLN A 64 31.75 26.86 17.64
C GLN A 64 31.15 27.03 16.25
N VAL A 65 32.00 27.34 15.27
CA VAL A 65 31.59 27.47 13.87
C VAL A 65 31.64 26.09 13.20
N VAL A 66 30.54 25.33 13.30
CA VAL A 66 30.36 24.03 12.63
C VAL A 66 28.96 23.97 12.02
N PHE A 67 28.89 23.66 10.73
CA PHE A 67 27.63 23.49 10.01
C PHE A 67 27.81 22.56 8.81
N PHE A 68 26.72 21.97 8.35
CA PHE A 68 26.68 21.26 7.09
C PHE A 68 26.15 22.19 6.00
N ALA A 69 26.82 22.20 4.85
CA ALA A 69 26.43 23.04 3.72
C ALA A 69 26.17 22.18 2.49
N MET A 70 25.27 22.65 1.64
CA MET A 70 25.08 22.10 0.30
C MET A 70 24.88 23.23 -0.70
N SER A 71 25.18 22.95 -1.96
CA SER A 71 24.97 23.90 -3.04
C SER A 71 23.47 24.05 -3.35
N VAL A 72 23.10 25.14 -4.06
CA VAL A 72 21.72 25.34 -4.50
C VAL A 72 21.21 24.17 -5.35
N PRO A 73 21.97 23.67 -6.38
CA PRO A 73 21.53 22.52 -7.15
C PRO A 73 21.34 21.25 -6.32
N ASP A 74 22.20 21.00 -5.31
CA ASP A 74 22.06 19.83 -4.44
C ASP A 74 20.83 19.96 -3.52
N TYR A 75 20.53 21.17 -3.04
CA TYR A 75 19.30 21.42 -2.29
C TYR A 75 18.05 21.17 -3.13
N GLU A 76 18.02 21.64 -4.39
CA GLU A 76 16.93 21.37 -5.32
C GLU A 76 16.76 19.88 -5.59
N LEU A 77 17.88 19.16 -5.78
CA LEU A 77 17.86 17.71 -5.96
C LEU A 77 17.33 16.99 -4.72
N MET A 78 17.74 17.40 -3.53
CA MET A 78 17.23 16.84 -2.27
C MET A 78 15.73 17.10 -2.13
N ALA A 79 15.26 18.30 -2.42
CA ALA A 79 13.85 18.67 -2.38
C ALA A 79 13.02 17.82 -3.37
N TYR A 80 13.53 17.63 -4.58
CA TYR A 80 12.93 16.76 -5.58
C TYR A 80 12.84 15.31 -5.08
N ASN A 81 13.92 14.76 -4.54
CA ASN A 81 13.94 13.40 -4.02
C ASN A 81 12.91 13.22 -2.88
N MET A 82 12.77 14.20 -2.00
CA MET A 82 11.76 14.17 -0.93
C MET A 82 10.33 14.18 -1.48
N GLN A 83 10.06 14.92 -2.55
CA GLN A 83 8.76 14.92 -3.22
C GLN A 83 8.47 13.56 -3.88
N GLU A 84 9.47 12.95 -4.53
CA GLU A 84 9.33 11.61 -5.13
C GLU A 84 9.06 10.54 -4.08
N LEU A 85 9.75 10.57 -2.95
CA LEU A 85 9.46 9.68 -1.82
C LEU A 85 8.03 9.87 -1.30
N LYS A 86 7.58 11.11 -1.15
CA LYS A 86 6.21 11.42 -0.72
C LYS A 86 5.18 10.89 -1.70
N ARG A 87 5.40 11.09 -3.00
CA ARG A 87 4.56 10.55 -4.07
C ARG A 87 4.46 9.02 -3.98
N TYR A 88 5.61 8.35 -3.91
CA TYR A 88 5.68 6.89 -3.84
C TYR A 88 4.96 6.32 -2.61
N ILE A 89 5.15 6.93 -1.44
CA ILE A 89 4.47 6.53 -0.20
C ILE A 89 2.95 6.69 -0.35
N ASN A 90 2.47 7.79 -0.95
CA ASN A 90 1.04 8.00 -1.17
C ASN A 90 0.45 6.95 -2.12
N GLU A 91 1.12 6.64 -3.22
CA GLU A 91 0.69 5.61 -4.15
C GLU A 91 0.64 4.22 -3.49
N LEU A 92 1.66 3.88 -2.69
CA LEU A 92 1.64 2.64 -1.89
C LEU A 92 0.47 2.61 -0.89
N LYS A 93 0.19 3.72 -0.23
CA LYS A 93 -0.94 3.84 0.69
C LYS A 93 -2.27 3.59 -0.03
N GLU A 94 -2.45 4.14 -1.22
CA GLU A 94 -3.65 3.91 -2.03
C GLU A 94 -3.83 2.44 -2.40
N VAL A 95 -2.74 1.76 -2.80
CA VAL A 95 -2.76 0.33 -3.09
C VAL A 95 -3.17 -0.49 -1.86
N VAL A 96 -2.60 -0.19 -0.70
CA VAL A 96 -2.95 -0.88 0.56
C VAL A 96 -4.41 -0.65 0.93
N VAL A 97 -4.90 0.59 0.81
CA VAL A 97 -6.30 0.95 1.08
C VAL A 97 -7.24 0.21 0.13
N TYR A 98 -6.89 0.12 -1.16
CA TYR A 98 -7.66 -0.64 -2.13
C TYR A 98 -7.79 -2.11 -1.72
N TYR A 99 -6.67 -2.80 -1.47
CA TYR A 99 -6.70 -4.21 -1.07
C TYR A 99 -7.46 -4.42 0.24
N LYS A 100 -7.30 -3.54 1.21
CA LYS A 100 -8.05 -3.58 2.46
C LYS A 100 -9.56 -3.49 2.21
N LYS A 101 -9.99 -2.60 1.33
CA LYS A 101 -11.41 -2.42 0.98
C LYS A 101 -12.01 -3.64 0.29
N VAL A 102 -11.29 -4.25 -0.67
CA VAL A 102 -11.81 -5.39 -1.44
C VAL A 102 -11.72 -6.72 -0.69
N THR A 103 -10.90 -6.80 0.35
CA THR A 103 -10.75 -7.99 1.18
C THR A 103 -11.52 -7.94 2.50
N THR A 104 -12.13 -6.79 2.83
CA THR A 104 -13.02 -6.69 3.99
C THR A 104 -14.39 -7.30 3.64
N PRO A 105 -14.88 -8.30 4.39
CA PRO A 105 -16.21 -8.86 4.17
C PRO A 105 -17.27 -7.75 4.25
N LYS A 106 -18.20 -7.74 3.32
CA LYS A 106 -19.36 -6.85 3.42
C LYS A 106 -20.25 -7.35 4.55
N GLU A 107 -20.48 -6.53 5.58
CA GLU A 107 -21.50 -6.79 6.58
C GLU A 107 -22.86 -6.83 5.86
N GLY A 108 -23.48 -8.00 5.74
CA GLY A 108 -24.84 -8.11 5.24
C GLY A 108 -25.13 -9.19 4.18
N ASP A 109 -24.18 -10.04 3.79
CA ASP A 109 -24.49 -11.15 2.87
C ASP A 109 -24.84 -12.46 3.62
N ASN A 110 -25.65 -12.34 4.68
CA ASN A 110 -26.40 -13.45 5.26
C ASN A 110 -27.78 -13.53 4.60
N SER A 111 -27.83 -13.67 3.28
CA SER A 111 -29.03 -14.16 2.63
C SER A 111 -29.15 -15.66 2.93
N ASN A 112 -29.81 -15.97 4.06
CA ASN A 112 -30.41 -17.27 4.29
C ASN A 112 -31.39 -17.56 3.13
N GLU A 113 -30.94 -18.18 2.09
CA GLU A 113 -31.83 -18.95 1.23
C GLU A 113 -32.20 -20.24 1.96
N ASN A 114 -33.25 -20.13 2.77
CA ASN A 114 -34.06 -21.27 3.16
C ASN A 114 -34.74 -21.79 1.89
N ILE A 115 -34.15 -22.77 1.26
CA ILE A 115 -34.80 -23.59 0.27
C ILE A 115 -35.58 -24.64 1.05
N LYS A 116 -36.89 -24.49 1.00
CA LYS A 116 -37.90 -25.49 1.42
C LYS A 116 -37.96 -26.59 0.38
#